data_8ba522ea8a1573f8abdc723bcdea03bd
#
_entry.id   8ba522ea8a1573f8abdc723bcdea03bd
#
_cell.length_a   1.000
_cell.length_b   1.000
_cell.length_c   1.000
_cell.angle_alpha   90.00
_cell.angle_beta   90.00
_cell.angle_gamma   90.00
#
_symmetry.space_group_name_H-M   'P 1'
#
loop_
_entity.id
_entity.type
_entity.pdbx_description
1 polymer ?
#
loop_
_entity_poly.entity_id
_entity_poly.type
_entity_poly.pdbx_seq_one_letter_code
_entity_poly.pdbx_strand_id
1 'polypeptide(L)'
;MTSTGSCIDVGAGRSTLVDHLLDRGWTSITLLDLSATALRQVRERIGDDRVSYVVGDVLAAVPAGSYDCWHDRAVLHFLTADRDRARYAEIAARAIAPGGVAVIGCFAPDGPEQCSGLPVRRASAADIATLLGAAFVLEQAERREHMTPWAAAQPFTWAVLRRA
;
A
#
# COMPACT_ATOMS: atom_id res chain seq x y z
N MET A 1 -6.88 -20.54 -6.65
CA MET A 1 -5.48 -20.29 -7.09
C MET A 1 -4.67 -19.97 -5.86
N THR A 2 -3.76 -20.83 -5.46
CA THR A 2 -2.79 -20.54 -4.40
C THR A 2 -1.78 -19.56 -4.97
N SER A 3 -1.85 -18.29 -4.57
CA SER A 3 -0.86 -17.30 -4.97
C SER A 3 0.41 -17.54 -4.15
N THR A 4 1.33 -18.28 -4.73
CA THR A 4 2.69 -18.40 -4.22
C THR A 4 3.49 -17.22 -4.73
N GLY A 5 3.63 -16.17 -3.96
CA GLY A 5 4.30 -14.95 -4.43
C GLY A 5 4.82 -14.09 -3.29
N SER A 6 5.44 -12.99 -3.66
CA SER A 6 5.98 -11.97 -2.76
C SER A 6 5.07 -10.74 -2.69
N CYS A 7 4.75 -10.30 -1.49
CA CYS A 7 3.93 -9.10 -1.25
C CYS A 7 4.67 -8.11 -0.34
N ILE A 8 4.58 -6.84 -0.65
CA ILE A 8 4.93 -5.79 0.31
C ILE A 8 3.67 -5.01 0.68
N ASP A 9 3.42 -4.88 1.99
CA ASP A 9 2.37 -4.04 2.57
C ASP A 9 3.00 -2.76 3.12
N VAL A 10 2.78 -1.67 2.42
CA VAL A 10 3.33 -0.35 2.74
C VAL A 10 2.38 0.39 3.68
N GLY A 11 2.90 0.85 4.82
CA GLY A 11 2.08 1.38 5.89
C GLY A 11 1.24 0.32 6.56
N ALA A 12 1.84 -0.86 6.79
CA ALA A 12 1.15 -2.03 7.31
C ALA A 12 0.48 -1.79 8.68
N GLY A 13 1.07 -0.94 9.52
CA GLY A 13 0.53 -0.65 10.83
C GLY A 13 0.27 -1.91 11.64
N ARG A 14 -0.95 -2.02 12.18
CA ARG A 14 -1.47 -3.22 12.86
C ARG A 14 -2.51 -3.97 12.03
N SER A 15 -2.43 -3.84 10.71
CA SER A 15 -3.38 -4.47 9.77
C SER A 15 -3.43 -6.00 9.95
N THR A 16 -4.59 -6.58 9.67
CA THR A 16 -4.80 -8.03 9.58
C THR A 16 -4.67 -8.55 8.15
N LEU A 17 -4.22 -7.72 7.19
CA LEU A 17 -4.00 -8.16 5.83
C LEU A 17 -3.01 -9.32 5.75
N VAL A 18 -1.93 -9.25 6.55
CA VAL A 18 -0.92 -10.29 6.63
C VAL A 18 -1.49 -11.66 6.99
N ASP A 19 -2.47 -11.71 7.91
CA ASP A 19 -3.16 -12.95 8.30
C ASP A 19 -3.84 -13.57 7.08
N HIS A 20 -4.59 -12.77 6.33
CA HIS A 20 -5.28 -13.22 5.12
C HIS A 20 -4.34 -13.62 3.99
N LEU A 21 -3.18 -12.97 3.87
CA LEU A 21 -2.16 -13.36 2.89
C LEU A 21 -1.55 -14.72 3.25
N LEU A 22 -1.21 -14.93 4.53
CA LEU A 22 -0.69 -16.21 5.02
C LEU A 22 -1.68 -17.36 4.80
N ASP A 23 -2.96 -17.14 5.14
CA ASP A 23 -4.05 -18.11 4.94
C ASP A 23 -4.26 -18.47 3.46
N ARG A 24 -3.94 -17.55 2.55
CA ARG A 24 -3.99 -17.77 1.10
C ARG A 24 -2.71 -18.34 0.50
N GLY A 25 -1.72 -18.65 1.34
CA GLY A 25 -0.51 -19.33 0.90
C GLY A 25 0.56 -18.41 0.29
N TRP A 26 0.55 -17.12 0.59
CA TRP A 26 1.66 -16.23 0.23
C TRP A 26 2.94 -16.67 0.95
N THR A 27 4.06 -16.71 0.22
CA THR A 27 5.30 -17.31 0.69
C THR A 27 6.33 -16.32 1.18
N SER A 28 6.19 -15.04 0.81
CA SER A 28 7.07 -13.95 1.23
C SER A 28 6.28 -12.66 1.41
N ILE A 29 6.18 -12.18 2.64
CA ILE A 29 5.42 -10.98 2.96
C ILE A 29 6.35 -9.98 3.67
N THR A 30 6.47 -8.78 3.15
CA THR A 30 7.20 -7.68 3.78
C THR A 30 6.21 -6.67 4.34
N LEU A 31 6.28 -6.40 5.62
CA LEU A 31 5.52 -5.33 6.27
C LEU A 31 6.44 -4.14 6.48
N LEU A 32 6.13 -3.01 5.84
CA LEU A 32 6.87 -1.75 5.97
C LEU A 32 6.00 -0.73 6.70
N ASP A 33 6.51 -0.15 7.79
CA ASP A 33 5.84 0.93 8.51
C ASP A 33 6.84 1.82 9.25
N LEU A 34 6.49 3.07 9.48
CA LEU A 34 7.27 4.00 10.32
C LEU A 34 7.23 3.61 11.81
N SER A 35 6.17 2.92 12.24
CA SER A 35 5.93 2.56 13.63
C SER A 35 6.56 1.23 14.01
N ALA A 36 7.75 1.28 14.61
CA ALA A 36 8.38 0.10 15.18
C ALA A 36 7.48 -0.63 16.20
N THR A 37 6.65 0.11 16.95
CA THR A 37 5.73 -0.46 17.93
C THR A 37 4.60 -1.24 17.25
N ALA A 38 4.02 -0.71 16.16
CA ALA A 38 2.98 -1.41 15.42
C ALA A 38 3.51 -2.73 14.83
N LEU A 39 4.67 -2.68 14.17
CA LEU A 39 5.29 -3.87 13.58
C LEU A 39 5.68 -4.91 14.64
N ARG A 40 6.17 -4.48 15.82
CA ARG A 40 6.46 -5.41 16.92
C ARG A 40 5.20 -6.15 17.39
N GLN A 41 4.07 -5.44 17.55
CA GLN A 41 2.81 -6.06 17.95
C GLN A 41 2.32 -7.09 16.91
N VAL A 42 2.47 -6.79 15.62
CA VAL A 42 2.14 -7.74 14.55
C VAL A 42 3.08 -8.95 14.60
N ARG A 43 4.39 -8.73 14.82
CA ARG A 43 5.37 -9.81 14.94
C ARG A 43 5.06 -10.76 16.11
N GLU A 44 4.70 -10.21 17.26
CA GLU A 44 4.30 -10.99 18.45
C GLU A 44 3.03 -11.82 18.20
N ARG A 45 2.11 -11.31 17.38
CA ARG A 45 0.85 -11.98 17.03
C ARG A 45 1.03 -13.05 15.97
N ILE A 46 1.85 -12.79 14.93
CA ILE A 46 1.98 -13.66 13.75
C ILE A 46 3.05 -14.74 13.94
N GLY A 47 4.27 -14.39 14.32
CA GLY A 47 5.37 -15.33 14.57
C GLY A 47 5.70 -16.28 13.41
N ASP A 48 5.50 -15.85 12.16
CA ASP A 48 5.69 -16.67 10.96
C ASP A 48 6.93 -16.23 10.19
N ASP A 49 7.80 -17.17 9.83
CA ASP A 49 9.08 -16.91 9.14
C ASP A 49 8.91 -16.39 7.70
N ARG A 50 7.71 -16.50 7.13
CA ARG A 50 7.37 -15.93 5.82
C ARG A 50 7.19 -14.41 5.87
N VAL A 51 7.18 -13.80 7.08
CA VAL A 51 6.91 -12.38 7.26
C VAL A 51 8.17 -11.64 7.70
N SER A 52 8.59 -10.67 6.90
CA SER A 52 9.67 -9.73 7.19
C SER A 52 9.10 -8.39 7.67
N TYR A 53 9.78 -7.76 8.62
CA TYR A 53 9.35 -6.50 9.26
C TYR A 53 10.41 -5.43 9.03
N VAL A 54 10.03 -4.34 8.37
CA VAL A 54 10.92 -3.23 8.02
C VAL A 54 10.39 -1.94 8.63
N VAL A 55 11.14 -1.37 9.57
CA VAL A 55 10.81 -0.06 10.15
C VAL A 55 11.46 1.02 9.30
N GLY A 56 10.65 1.87 8.68
CA GLY A 56 11.19 2.95 7.86
C GLY A 56 10.17 3.64 6.96
N ASP A 57 10.64 4.67 6.29
CA ASP A 57 9.88 5.46 5.34
C ASP A 57 9.84 4.75 3.97
N VAL A 58 8.68 4.72 3.33
CA VAL A 58 8.51 4.16 1.98
C VAL A 58 9.44 4.81 0.94
N LEU A 59 9.79 6.08 1.13
CA LEU A 59 10.67 6.79 0.22
C LEU A 59 12.16 6.38 0.35
N ALA A 60 12.53 5.62 1.39
CA ALA A 60 13.93 5.30 1.67
C ALA A 60 14.18 3.82 2.03
N ALA A 61 13.21 3.14 2.65
CA ALA A 61 13.43 1.87 3.34
C ALA A 61 12.85 0.64 2.62
N VAL A 62 12.28 0.79 1.42
CA VAL A 62 11.80 -0.36 0.64
C VAL A 62 12.98 -1.29 0.33
N PRO A 63 12.95 -2.55 0.79
CA PRO A 63 14.03 -3.49 0.52
C PRO A 63 14.23 -3.72 -0.98
N ALA A 64 15.47 -3.95 -1.38
CA ALA A 64 15.76 -4.41 -2.73
C ALA A 64 15.10 -5.78 -2.95
N GLY A 65 14.46 -5.94 -4.09
CA GLY A 65 13.74 -7.17 -4.43
C GLY A 65 12.72 -6.90 -5.52
N SER A 66 11.96 -7.95 -5.81
CA SER A 66 10.90 -7.92 -6.80
C SER A 66 9.63 -8.49 -6.16
N TYR A 67 8.60 -7.66 -6.06
CA TYR A 67 7.33 -8.03 -5.44
C TYR A 67 6.26 -8.30 -6.51
N ASP A 68 5.53 -9.40 -6.34
CA ASP A 68 4.36 -9.70 -7.20
C ASP A 68 3.16 -8.84 -6.82
N CYS A 69 3.11 -8.37 -5.58
CA CYS A 69 2.07 -7.47 -5.09
C CYS A 69 2.67 -6.34 -4.23
N TRP A 70 2.30 -5.13 -4.57
CA TRP A 70 2.49 -3.93 -3.76
C TRP A 70 1.14 -3.49 -3.23
N HIS A 71 0.96 -3.49 -1.93
CA HIS A 71 -0.25 -3.00 -1.29
C HIS A 71 0.06 -1.72 -0.53
N ASP A 72 -0.75 -0.70 -0.74
CA ASP A 72 -0.70 0.58 -0.02
C ASP A 72 -2.12 0.98 0.36
N ARG A 73 -2.39 1.07 1.64
CA ARG A 73 -3.63 1.66 2.14
C ARG A 73 -3.30 2.88 2.98
N ALA A 74 -3.55 4.05 2.39
CA ALA A 74 -3.44 5.35 3.06
C ALA A 74 -2.00 5.82 3.37
N VAL A 75 -0.99 5.38 2.61
CA VAL A 75 0.36 5.98 2.68
C VAL A 75 0.56 7.02 1.58
N LEU A 76 0.22 6.67 0.33
CA LEU A 76 0.37 7.60 -0.80
C LEU A 76 -0.32 8.96 -0.56
N HIS A 77 -1.45 8.99 0.14
CA HIS A 77 -2.16 10.24 0.37
C HIS A 77 -1.44 11.20 1.34
N PHE A 78 -0.52 10.70 2.18
CA PHE A 78 0.32 11.57 3.03
C PHE A 78 1.46 12.22 2.26
N LEU A 79 1.80 11.71 1.08
CA LEU A 79 2.81 12.30 0.20
C LEU A 79 2.16 13.47 -0.56
N THR A 80 2.22 14.66 0.02
CA THR A 80 1.57 15.86 -0.54
C THR A 80 2.45 16.60 -1.55
N ALA A 81 3.78 16.52 -1.42
CA ALA A 81 4.74 17.15 -2.33
C ALA A 81 4.91 16.34 -3.63
N ASP A 82 4.95 17.01 -4.78
CA ASP A 82 5.09 16.37 -6.09
C ASP A 82 6.38 15.53 -6.20
N ARG A 83 7.49 16.02 -5.64
CA ARG A 83 8.77 15.29 -5.63
C ARG A 83 8.68 13.95 -4.88
N ASP A 84 7.97 13.92 -3.76
CA ASP A 84 7.84 12.73 -2.91
C ASP A 84 6.92 11.71 -3.59
N ARG A 85 5.87 12.17 -4.25
CA ARG A 85 4.99 11.34 -5.09
C ARG A 85 5.74 10.75 -6.29
N ALA A 86 6.54 11.55 -6.99
CA ALA A 86 7.37 11.07 -8.09
C ALA A 86 8.37 10.01 -7.59
N ARG A 87 8.99 10.26 -6.43
CA ARG A 87 9.91 9.30 -5.81
C ARG A 87 9.21 7.99 -5.44
N TYR A 88 8.01 8.06 -4.88
CA TYR A 88 7.18 6.89 -4.59
C TYR A 88 6.90 6.07 -5.85
N ALA A 89 6.49 6.74 -6.95
CA ALA A 89 6.23 6.05 -8.23
C ALA A 89 7.48 5.36 -8.78
N GLU A 90 8.65 5.99 -8.72
CA GLU A 90 9.93 5.38 -9.10
C GLU A 90 10.26 4.13 -8.26
N ILE A 91 10.03 4.20 -6.94
CA ILE A 91 10.28 3.09 -6.03
C ILE A 91 9.33 1.93 -6.34
N ALA A 92 8.02 2.20 -6.48
CA ALA A 92 7.03 1.19 -6.84
C ALA A 92 7.37 0.53 -8.20
N ALA A 93 7.75 1.34 -9.20
CA ALA A 93 8.13 0.82 -10.52
C ALA A 93 9.38 -0.07 -10.48
N ARG A 94 10.31 0.15 -9.55
CA ARG A 94 11.47 -0.72 -9.39
C ARG A 94 11.19 -1.96 -8.55
N ALA A 95 10.35 -1.82 -7.53
CA ALA A 95 10.08 -2.87 -6.56
C ALA A 95 9.05 -3.91 -7.06
N ILE A 96 8.11 -3.50 -7.90
CA ILE A 96 7.09 -4.43 -8.43
C ILE A 96 7.67 -5.21 -9.61
N ALA A 97 7.48 -6.52 -9.64
CA ALA A 97 7.90 -7.37 -10.76
C ALA A 97 7.16 -7.02 -12.07
N PRO A 98 7.75 -7.23 -13.25
CA PRO A 98 6.96 -7.26 -14.50
C PRO A 98 5.80 -8.25 -14.37
N GLY A 99 4.59 -7.83 -14.74
CA GLY A 99 3.35 -8.58 -14.51
C GLY A 99 2.80 -8.54 -13.09
N GLY A 100 3.53 -7.97 -12.13
CA GLY A 100 3.07 -7.74 -10.77
C GLY A 100 2.03 -6.63 -10.67
N VAL A 101 1.39 -6.50 -9.52
CA VAL A 101 0.28 -5.55 -9.32
C VAL A 101 0.56 -4.58 -8.19
N ALA A 102 0.14 -3.33 -8.37
CA ALA A 102 -0.03 -2.35 -7.30
C ALA A 102 -1.51 -2.27 -6.92
N VAL A 103 -1.82 -2.41 -5.64
CA VAL A 103 -3.14 -2.20 -5.05
C VAL A 103 -3.04 -0.99 -4.15
N ILE A 104 -3.58 0.15 -4.57
CA ILE A 104 -3.41 1.43 -3.88
C ILE A 104 -4.77 1.97 -3.46
N GLY A 105 -4.90 2.23 -2.17
CA GLY A 105 -6.07 2.86 -1.54
C GLY A 105 -5.70 4.21 -0.90
N CYS A 106 -6.37 5.27 -1.32
CA CYS A 106 -6.20 6.60 -0.73
C CYS A 106 -7.57 7.30 -0.61
N PHE A 107 -7.63 8.44 0.08
CA PHE A 107 -8.88 9.21 0.09
C PHE A 107 -9.29 9.64 -1.31
N ALA A 108 -10.56 9.41 -1.64
CA ALA A 108 -11.18 9.82 -2.88
C ALA A 108 -11.23 11.35 -3.00
N PRO A 109 -11.42 11.93 -4.22
CA PRO A 109 -11.48 13.38 -4.42
C PRO A 109 -12.50 14.11 -3.55
N ASP A 110 -13.57 13.42 -3.16
CA ASP A 110 -14.63 13.91 -2.26
C ASP A 110 -14.42 13.49 -0.79
N GLY A 111 -13.26 12.90 -0.47
CA GLY A 111 -12.90 12.46 0.88
C GLY A 111 -12.35 13.60 1.76
N PRO A 112 -11.97 13.26 3.01
CA PRO A 112 -11.37 14.21 3.94
C PRO A 112 -10.09 14.86 3.41
N GLU A 113 -9.80 16.09 3.84
CA GLU A 113 -8.56 16.79 3.51
C GLU A 113 -7.43 16.52 4.51
N GLN A 114 -7.75 15.84 5.61
CA GLN A 114 -6.81 15.45 6.65
C GLN A 114 -7.05 14.01 7.10
N CYS A 115 -5.96 13.33 7.48
CA CYS A 115 -5.98 12.02 8.10
C CYS A 115 -5.09 12.07 9.34
N SER A 116 -5.60 11.65 10.50
CA SER A 116 -4.86 11.69 11.77
C SER A 116 -4.26 13.07 12.09
N GLY A 117 -4.95 14.14 11.72
CA GLY A 117 -4.49 15.53 11.94
C GLY A 117 -3.45 16.03 10.95
N LEU A 118 -3.06 15.24 9.97
CA LEU A 118 -2.10 15.61 8.94
C LEU A 118 -2.83 15.88 7.60
N PRO A 119 -2.34 16.87 6.81
CA PRO A 119 -2.88 17.12 5.49
C PRO A 119 -2.64 15.93 4.57
N VAL A 120 -3.60 15.66 3.69
CA VAL A 120 -3.48 14.59 2.70
C VAL A 120 -3.78 15.12 1.30
N ARG A 121 -3.25 14.44 0.30
CA ARG A 121 -3.57 14.66 -1.11
C ARG A 121 -4.50 13.55 -1.59
N ARG A 122 -5.76 13.90 -1.80
CA ARG A 122 -6.79 13.03 -2.36
C ARG A 122 -6.50 12.70 -3.82
N ALA A 123 -6.94 11.54 -4.29
CA ALA A 123 -6.72 11.14 -5.67
C ALA A 123 -7.86 10.26 -6.20
N SER A 124 -8.16 10.42 -7.48
CA SER A 124 -8.92 9.45 -8.27
C SER A 124 -8.02 8.29 -8.74
N ALA A 125 -8.61 7.20 -9.24
CA ALA A 125 -7.84 6.11 -9.83
C ALA A 125 -7.06 6.57 -11.08
N ALA A 126 -7.58 7.53 -11.84
CA ALA A 126 -6.87 8.13 -12.96
C ALA A 126 -5.64 8.95 -12.52
N ASP A 127 -5.74 9.67 -11.40
CA ASP A 127 -4.60 10.40 -10.82
C ASP A 127 -3.50 9.43 -10.37
N ILE A 128 -3.87 8.30 -9.76
CA ILE A 128 -2.93 7.25 -9.34
C ILE A 128 -2.26 6.62 -10.58
N ALA A 129 -3.04 6.30 -11.61
CA ALA A 129 -2.50 5.74 -12.86
C ALA A 129 -1.54 6.72 -13.55
N THR A 130 -1.90 8.01 -13.62
CA THR A 130 -1.03 9.06 -14.15
C THR A 130 0.27 9.17 -13.37
N LEU A 131 0.19 9.09 -12.04
CA LEU A 131 1.36 9.15 -11.17
C LEU A 131 2.32 7.96 -11.40
N LEU A 132 1.81 6.74 -11.48
CA LEU A 132 2.64 5.55 -11.70
C LEU A 132 3.20 5.48 -13.14
N GLY A 133 2.58 6.18 -14.09
CA GLY A 133 3.06 6.37 -15.45
C GLY A 133 2.85 5.16 -16.37
N ALA A 134 3.43 5.25 -17.57
CA ALA A 134 3.18 4.32 -18.67
C ALA A 134 3.63 2.86 -18.43
N ALA A 135 4.45 2.63 -17.39
CA ALA A 135 4.84 1.28 -16.99
C ALA A 135 3.71 0.49 -16.32
N PHE A 136 2.59 1.14 -16.00
CA PHE A 136 1.45 0.53 -15.33
C PHE A 136 0.16 0.71 -16.11
N VAL A 137 -0.65 -0.34 -16.13
CA VAL A 137 -2.00 -0.33 -16.72
C VAL A 137 -3.03 -0.42 -15.60
N LEU A 138 -3.95 0.53 -15.54
CA LEU A 138 -5.08 0.50 -14.61
C LEU A 138 -6.05 -0.62 -15.03
N GLU A 139 -6.19 -1.65 -14.20
CA GLU A 139 -7.08 -2.79 -14.46
C GLU A 139 -8.42 -2.65 -13.76
N GLN A 140 -8.40 -2.11 -12.52
CA GLN A 140 -9.62 -1.95 -11.73
C GLN A 140 -9.59 -0.62 -10.97
N ALA A 141 -10.76 -0.01 -10.87
CA ALA A 141 -10.97 1.18 -10.06
C ALA A 141 -12.28 1.03 -9.28
N GLU A 142 -12.23 1.33 -8.00
CA GLU A 142 -13.39 1.24 -7.13
C GLU A 142 -13.40 2.40 -6.16
N ARG A 143 -14.59 2.94 -5.87
CA ARG A 143 -14.82 3.87 -4.76
C ARG A 143 -15.53 3.11 -3.65
N ARG A 144 -14.94 3.07 -2.47
CA ARG A 144 -15.53 2.44 -1.26
C ARG A 144 -15.61 3.43 -0.12
N GLU A 145 -16.65 3.32 0.68
CA GLU A 145 -16.75 4.03 1.94
C GLU A 145 -16.18 3.17 3.06
N HIS A 146 -15.20 3.74 3.76
CA HIS A 146 -14.69 3.19 5.01
C HIS A 146 -15.41 3.88 6.18
N MET A 147 -16.07 3.10 7.02
CA MET A 147 -16.69 3.61 8.25
C MET A 147 -15.66 3.59 9.36
N THR A 148 -15.38 4.75 9.93
CA THR A 148 -14.54 4.83 11.13
C THR A 148 -15.28 4.27 12.36
N PRO A 149 -14.55 3.91 13.45
CA PRO A 149 -15.19 3.48 14.70
C PRO A 149 -16.19 4.48 15.30
N TRP A 150 -16.08 5.75 14.94
CA TRP A 150 -16.98 6.83 15.34
C TRP A 150 -18.03 7.18 14.28
N ALA A 151 -18.34 6.23 13.40
CA ALA A 151 -19.39 6.32 12.38
C ALA A 151 -19.21 7.47 11.35
N ALA A 152 -17.98 7.96 11.15
CA ALA A 152 -17.69 8.87 10.06
C ALA A 152 -17.39 8.09 8.77
N ALA A 153 -18.06 8.43 7.68
CA ALA A 153 -17.79 7.86 6.36
C ALA A 153 -16.54 8.52 5.77
N GLN A 154 -15.60 7.69 5.33
CA GLN A 154 -14.40 8.11 4.63
C GLN A 154 -14.37 7.45 3.26
N PRO A 155 -14.68 8.20 2.17
CA PRO A 155 -14.60 7.66 0.82
C PRO A 155 -13.14 7.44 0.40
N PHE A 156 -12.86 6.21 -0.01
CA PHE A 156 -11.59 5.77 -0.56
C PHE A 156 -11.71 5.51 -2.05
N THR A 157 -10.69 5.90 -2.80
CA THR A 157 -10.38 5.37 -4.11
C THR A 157 -9.48 4.16 -3.95
N TRP A 158 -9.85 3.06 -4.58
CA TRP A 158 -9.00 1.90 -4.77
C TRP A 158 -8.65 1.76 -6.25
N ALA A 159 -7.37 1.55 -6.52
CA ALA A 159 -6.87 1.31 -7.87
C ALA A 159 -6.00 0.06 -7.88
N VAL A 160 -6.25 -0.83 -8.83
CA VAL A 160 -5.40 -1.99 -9.12
C VAL A 160 -4.72 -1.74 -10.45
N LEU A 161 -3.40 -1.68 -10.44
CA LEU A 161 -2.58 -1.39 -11.61
C LEU A 161 -1.59 -2.53 -11.82
N ARG A 162 -1.53 -3.02 -13.06
CA ARG A 162 -0.55 -4.05 -13.45
C ARG A 162 0.68 -3.41 -14.06
N ARG A 163 1.84 -3.86 -13.62
CA ARG A 163 3.10 -3.49 -14.27
C ARG A 163 3.26 -4.26 -15.59
N ALA A 164 3.50 -3.52 -16.68
CA ALA A 164 3.80 -4.09 -18.00
C ALA A 164 5.15 -4.83 -18.02
#